data_d8736e76867f74cc139aecb9036f5b04
#
_entry.id   d8736e76867f74cc139aecb9036f5b04
#
_cell.length_a   1.000
_cell.length_b   1.000
_cell.length_c   1.000
_cell.angle_alpha   90.00
_cell.angle_beta   90.00
_cell.angle_gamma   90.00
#
_symmetry.space_group_name_H-M   'P 1'
#
loop_
_entity.id
_entity.type
_entity.pdbx_description
1 polymer ?
#
loop_
_entity_poly.entity_id
_entity_poly.type
_entity_poly.pdbx_seq_one_letter_code
_entity_poly.pdbx_strand_id
1 'polypeptide(L)'
;PPETLWFYHADQGSGLLPYKTLIHMEQADSEQLLIQPENLARFRFLNQHKTPNNPDALPIGFARHEDKVGLTCAACHTAQINYKGTAMRIDGAPALANVTAFQRAIKASLSATLSNEGKLSRYAKAAHGGNDDTSRAAARKSLTETLAWFDSYITANHSSTEEGFARLDAIGRIVNQVIRFTSSP
;
A
#
# COMPACT_ATOMS: atom_id res chain seq x y z
N PRO A 1 -14.99 3.81 -18.84
CA PRO A 1 -15.87 2.66 -19.09
C PRO A 1 -15.99 1.78 -17.84
N PRO A 2 -17.10 1.04 -17.64
CA PRO A 2 -17.27 0.14 -16.49
C PRO A 2 -16.14 -0.90 -16.38
N GLU A 3 -15.66 -1.42 -17.49
CA GLU A 3 -14.57 -2.40 -17.57
C GLU A 3 -13.25 -1.83 -17.01
N THR A 4 -12.93 -0.57 -17.29
CA THR A 4 -11.76 0.11 -16.73
C THR A 4 -11.85 0.24 -15.22
N LEU A 5 -13.03 0.61 -14.69
CA LEU A 5 -13.23 0.69 -13.24
C LEU A 5 -13.12 -0.69 -12.58
N TRP A 6 -13.67 -1.71 -13.22
CA TRP A 6 -13.50 -3.08 -12.75
C TRP A 6 -12.02 -3.50 -12.73
N PHE A 7 -11.28 -3.25 -13.81
CA PHE A 7 -9.86 -3.57 -13.90
C PHE A 7 -9.02 -2.86 -12.81
N TYR A 8 -9.36 -1.60 -12.49
CA TYR A 8 -8.62 -0.83 -11.47
C TYR A 8 -8.91 -1.27 -10.05
N HIS A 9 -10.10 -1.78 -9.77
CA HIS A 9 -10.59 -1.99 -8.41
C HIS A 9 -11.01 -3.44 -8.08
N ALA A 10 -10.94 -4.36 -9.05
CA ALA A 10 -11.25 -5.77 -8.78
C ALA A 10 -10.19 -6.37 -7.86
N ASP A 11 -10.60 -6.72 -6.63
CA ASP A 11 -9.72 -7.35 -5.67
C ASP A 11 -9.17 -8.68 -6.19
N GLN A 12 -7.88 -8.92 -5.98
CA GLN A 12 -7.17 -10.14 -6.37
C GLN A 12 -6.77 -10.99 -5.15
N GLY A 13 -7.31 -10.69 -3.97
CA GLY A 13 -7.02 -11.42 -2.74
C GLY A 13 -5.64 -11.12 -2.12
N SER A 14 -4.93 -10.09 -2.59
CA SER A 14 -3.56 -9.83 -2.15
C SER A 14 -3.42 -9.27 -0.73
N GLY A 15 -4.45 -8.68 -0.14
CA GLY A 15 -4.60 -8.24 1.25
C GLY A 15 -3.33 -7.83 2.01
N LEU A 16 -2.58 -6.82 1.53
CA LEU A 16 -1.25 -6.48 2.04
C LEU A 16 -1.27 -5.77 3.39
N LEU A 17 -2.25 -4.92 3.64
CA LEU A 17 -2.32 -4.09 4.84
C LEU A 17 -3.78 -3.94 5.30
N PRO A 18 -4.01 -3.71 6.61
CA PRO A 18 -5.29 -3.19 7.07
C PRO A 18 -5.58 -1.84 6.41
N TYR A 19 -6.79 -1.68 5.88
CA TYR A 19 -7.19 -0.48 5.15
C TYR A 19 -6.99 0.79 5.97
N LYS A 20 -7.47 0.78 7.23
CA LYS A 20 -7.32 1.92 8.15
C LYS A 20 -5.85 2.27 8.41
N THR A 21 -4.96 1.28 8.43
CA THR A 21 -3.53 1.52 8.58
C THR A 21 -2.98 2.30 7.39
N LEU A 22 -3.31 1.89 6.17
CA LEU A 22 -2.83 2.60 4.99
C LEU A 22 -3.31 4.04 4.93
N ILE A 23 -4.61 4.29 5.15
CA ILE A 23 -5.22 5.62 4.92
C ILE A 23 -4.96 6.64 6.04
N HIS A 24 -4.59 6.18 7.25
CA HIS A 24 -4.37 7.06 8.40
C HIS A 24 -2.93 7.13 8.88
N MET A 25 -2.04 6.29 8.34
CA MET A 25 -0.64 6.30 8.72
C MET A 25 0.10 7.47 8.08
N GLU A 26 0.90 8.16 8.89
CA GLU A 26 1.79 9.22 8.43
C GLU A 26 3.07 8.64 7.80
N GLN A 27 3.74 9.44 6.98
CA GLN A 27 5.09 9.15 6.51
C GLN A 27 6.05 9.09 7.70
N ALA A 28 7.14 8.37 7.56
CA ALA A 28 8.09 8.17 8.67
C ALA A 28 8.68 9.49 9.18
N ASP A 29 8.96 10.41 8.28
CA ASP A 29 9.72 11.65 8.50
C ASP A 29 8.86 12.92 8.54
N SER A 30 7.54 12.80 8.39
CA SER A 30 6.62 13.95 8.41
C SER A 30 5.26 13.58 9.01
N GLU A 31 4.39 14.57 9.21
CA GLU A 31 2.99 14.38 9.62
C GLU A 31 2.05 14.20 8.42
N GLN A 32 2.56 14.25 7.20
CA GLN A 32 1.76 14.01 6.01
C GLN A 32 1.41 12.52 5.90
N LEU A 33 0.21 12.24 5.44
CA LEU A 33 -0.24 10.85 5.27
C LEU A 33 0.60 10.12 4.21
N LEU A 34 0.82 8.83 4.43
CA LEU A 34 1.54 7.96 3.50
C LEU A 34 0.87 7.91 2.12
N ILE A 35 -0.48 7.97 2.09
CA ILE A 35 -1.27 7.94 0.86
C ILE A 35 -1.39 9.28 0.14
N GLN A 36 -0.75 10.34 0.60
CA GLN A 36 -0.76 11.62 -0.12
C GLN A 36 -0.34 11.41 -1.57
N PRO A 37 -1.06 12.02 -2.54
CA PRO A 37 -0.77 11.85 -3.97
C PRO A 37 0.68 12.15 -4.33
N GLU A 38 1.27 13.19 -3.73
CA GLU A 38 2.66 13.61 -3.95
C GLU A 38 3.65 12.54 -3.47
N ASN A 39 3.35 11.90 -2.32
CA ASN A 39 4.19 10.82 -1.81
C ASN A 39 4.07 9.57 -2.70
N LEU A 40 2.86 9.19 -3.11
CA LEU A 40 2.64 8.03 -3.97
C LEU A 40 3.25 8.22 -5.37
N ALA A 41 3.25 9.46 -5.87
CA ALA A 41 3.90 9.82 -7.13
C ALA A 41 5.44 9.60 -7.10
N ARG A 42 6.08 9.70 -5.94
CA ARG A 42 7.52 9.38 -5.77
C ARG A 42 7.83 7.92 -6.11
N PHE A 43 6.88 7.03 -5.86
CA PHE A 43 6.96 5.61 -6.21
C PHE A 43 6.36 5.30 -7.59
N ARG A 44 5.93 6.35 -8.32
CA ARG A 44 5.28 6.26 -9.63
C ARG A 44 3.97 5.49 -9.66
N PHE A 45 3.24 5.44 -8.56
CA PHE A 45 1.84 5.04 -8.59
C PHE A 45 1.00 6.11 -9.28
N LEU A 46 0.01 5.67 -10.05
CA LEU A 46 -0.88 6.57 -10.79
C LEU A 46 -2.05 7.01 -9.91
N ASN A 47 -2.04 8.26 -9.53
CA ASN A 47 -3.08 8.84 -8.67
C ASN A 47 -4.45 8.86 -9.35
N GLN A 48 -5.49 8.77 -8.53
CA GLN A 48 -6.89 8.90 -8.92
C GLN A 48 -7.56 10.01 -8.11
N HIS A 49 -8.72 10.45 -8.59
CA HIS A 49 -9.60 11.35 -7.84
C HIS A 49 -10.55 10.54 -6.96
N LYS A 50 -11.08 11.20 -5.92
CA LYS A 50 -12.14 10.62 -5.08
C LYS A 50 -13.39 10.35 -5.91
N THR A 51 -13.92 9.17 -5.75
CA THR A 51 -15.19 8.74 -6.35
C THR A 51 -15.99 7.95 -5.31
N PRO A 52 -17.30 7.71 -5.51
CA PRO A 52 -18.05 6.85 -4.60
C PRO A 52 -17.43 5.45 -4.41
N ASN A 53 -16.79 4.90 -5.44
CA ASN A 53 -16.13 3.60 -5.40
C ASN A 53 -14.68 3.67 -4.90
N ASN A 54 -14.10 4.86 -4.79
CA ASN A 54 -12.76 5.12 -4.30
C ASN A 54 -12.73 6.41 -3.46
N PRO A 55 -13.36 6.41 -2.27
CA PRO A 55 -13.55 7.62 -1.47
C PRO A 55 -12.26 8.22 -0.93
N ASP A 56 -11.22 7.40 -0.80
CA ASP A 56 -9.92 7.81 -0.28
C ASP A 56 -8.88 8.08 -1.38
N ALA A 57 -9.33 8.13 -2.65
CA ALA A 57 -8.49 8.40 -3.81
C ALA A 57 -7.25 7.48 -3.90
N LEU A 58 -7.42 6.20 -3.56
CA LEU A 58 -6.34 5.23 -3.72
C LEU A 58 -5.84 5.19 -5.17
N PRO A 59 -4.55 4.96 -5.42
CA PRO A 59 -3.99 4.90 -6.76
C PRO A 59 -4.60 3.79 -7.60
N ILE A 60 -4.40 3.85 -8.91
CA ILE A 60 -4.75 2.76 -9.81
C ILE A 60 -4.10 1.47 -9.32
N GLY A 61 -4.89 0.41 -9.28
CA GLY A 61 -4.44 -0.91 -8.87
C GLY A 61 -4.36 -1.12 -7.37
N PHE A 62 -4.89 -0.19 -6.56
CA PHE A 62 -5.14 -0.43 -5.15
C PHE A 62 -6.62 -0.75 -4.97
N ALA A 63 -6.93 -1.90 -4.40
CA ALA A 63 -8.29 -2.32 -4.13
C ALA A 63 -8.49 -2.59 -2.64
N ARG A 64 -9.64 -2.15 -2.13
CA ARG A 64 -10.09 -2.51 -0.80
C ARG A 64 -10.99 -3.73 -0.88
N HIS A 65 -10.69 -4.73 -0.05
CA HIS A 65 -11.58 -5.84 0.24
C HIS A 65 -11.77 -5.95 1.74
N GLU A 66 -13.01 -5.80 2.20
CA GLU A 66 -13.36 -5.74 3.62
C GLU A 66 -12.53 -4.69 4.38
N ASP A 67 -11.70 -5.15 5.31
CA ASP A 67 -10.81 -4.33 6.15
C ASP A 67 -9.36 -4.24 5.65
N LYS A 68 -9.05 -4.85 4.49
CA LYS A 68 -7.71 -4.88 3.90
C LYS A 68 -7.63 -4.11 2.60
N VAL A 69 -6.43 -3.71 2.26
CA VAL A 69 -6.08 -3.18 0.95
C VAL A 69 -4.99 -4.03 0.33
N GLY A 70 -5.13 -4.28 -0.96
CA GLY A 70 -4.17 -5.04 -1.74
C GLY A 70 -3.89 -4.39 -3.09
N LEU A 71 -3.02 -5.04 -3.87
CA LEU A 71 -2.72 -4.65 -5.23
C LEU A 71 -3.49 -5.53 -6.21
N THR A 72 -4.01 -4.91 -7.28
CA THR A 72 -4.64 -5.59 -8.40
C THR A 72 -3.68 -5.69 -9.58
N CYS A 73 -4.07 -6.41 -10.63
CA CYS A 73 -3.32 -6.47 -11.88
C CYS A 73 -2.98 -5.08 -12.42
N ALA A 74 -3.87 -4.10 -12.25
CA ALA A 74 -3.69 -2.73 -12.73
C ALA A 74 -2.53 -1.99 -12.07
N ALA A 75 -2.13 -2.34 -10.85
CA ALA A 75 -0.96 -1.73 -10.18
C ALA A 75 0.34 -1.97 -10.95
N CYS A 76 0.44 -3.13 -11.62
CA CYS A 76 1.61 -3.53 -12.41
C CYS A 76 1.36 -3.40 -13.92
N HIS A 77 0.10 -3.32 -14.34
CA HIS A 77 -0.30 -3.31 -15.75
C HIS A 77 -1.13 -2.10 -16.15
N THR A 78 -0.75 -0.92 -15.66
CA THR A 78 -1.26 0.37 -16.19
C THR A 78 -0.10 1.36 -16.24
N ALA A 79 0.17 1.90 -17.40
CA ALA A 79 1.15 2.97 -17.60
C ALA A 79 0.48 4.29 -17.95
N GLN A 80 1.19 5.39 -17.75
CA GLN A 80 0.77 6.70 -18.22
C GLN A 80 1.90 7.35 -19.01
N ILE A 81 1.57 7.84 -20.19
CA ILE A 81 2.47 8.64 -21.03
C ILE A 81 1.93 10.07 -21.05
N ASN A 82 2.80 11.03 -20.80
CA ASN A 82 2.49 12.44 -20.93
C ASN A 82 3.11 12.98 -22.22
N TYR A 83 2.28 13.40 -23.15
CA TYR A 83 2.74 13.96 -24.41
C TYR A 83 2.07 15.31 -24.70
N LYS A 84 2.86 16.34 -24.89
CA LYS A 84 2.38 17.73 -25.17
C LYS A 84 1.27 18.19 -24.19
N GLY A 85 1.43 17.90 -22.89
CA GLY A 85 0.48 18.28 -21.84
C GLY A 85 -0.76 17.37 -21.73
N THR A 86 -0.88 16.35 -22.57
CA THR A 86 -1.96 15.36 -22.49
C THR A 86 -1.46 14.08 -21.84
N ALA A 87 -2.15 13.66 -20.79
CA ALA A 87 -1.90 12.37 -20.13
C ALA A 87 -2.72 11.28 -20.82
N MET A 88 -2.05 10.22 -21.26
CA MET A 88 -2.66 9.04 -21.86
C MET A 88 -2.38 7.84 -20.98
N ARG A 89 -3.42 7.20 -20.46
CA ARG A 89 -3.31 5.93 -19.72
C ARG A 89 -3.48 4.76 -20.67
N ILE A 90 -2.64 3.74 -20.46
CA ILE A 90 -2.60 2.55 -21.31
C ILE A 90 -2.76 1.35 -20.38
N ASP A 91 -3.97 0.81 -20.32
CA ASP A 91 -4.28 -0.39 -19.57
C ASP A 91 -3.63 -1.59 -20.24
N GLY A 92 -3.05 -2.49 -19.45
CA GLY A 92 -2.25 -3.61 -19.94
C GLY A 92 -0.75 -3.29 -20.14
N ALA A 93 -0.36 -2.02 -20.21
CA ALA A 93 1.05 -1.66 -20.35
C ALA A 93 1.82 -1.80 -19.02
N PRO A 94 3.13 -2.13 -19.06
CA PRO A 94 3.94 -2.25 -17.85
C PRO A 94 3.94 -0.94 -17.04
N ALA A 95 3.59 -1.02 -15.76
CA ALA A 95 3.65 0.11 -14.85
C ALA A 95 5.11 0.48 -14.52
N LEU A 96 5.33 1.76 -14.19
CA LEU A 96 6.65 2.25 -13.77
C LEU A 96 6.81 2.25 -12.24
N ALA A 97 5.89 1.67 -11.49
CA ALA A 97 5.90 1.70 -10.03
C ALA A 97 7.14 1.03 -9.42
N ASN A 98 7.68 1.64 -8.36
CA ASN A 98 8.71 1.05 -7.51
C ASN A 98 8.04 0.49 -6.25
N VAL A 99 7.53 -0.73 -6.36
CA VAL A 99 6.79 -1.41 -5.29
C VAL A 99 7.69 -1.70 -4.09
N THR A 100 8.95 -2.10 -4.32
CA THR A 100 9.90 -2.40 -3.24
C THR A 100 10.23 -1.16 -2.41
N ALA A 101 10.45 0.00 -3.04
CA ALA A 101 10.66 1.25 -2.32
C ALA A 101 9.42 1.66 -1.52
N PHE A 102 8.22 1.47 -2.05
CA PHE A 102 6.97 1.73 -1.33
C PHE A 102 6.80 0.80 -0.13
N GLN A 103 7.12 -0.47 -0.26
CA GLN A 103 7.10 -1.42 0.86
C GLN A 103 8.07 -0.99 1.98
N ARG A 104 9.27 -0.52 1.63
CA ARG A 104 10.21 0.06 2.63
C ARG A 104 9.63 1.30 3.31
N ALA A 105 8.96 2.17 2.57
CA ALA A 105 8.31 3.35 3.15
C ALA A 105 7.17 2.96 4.10
N ILE A 106 6.36 1.95 3.77
CA ILE A 106 5.34 1.41 4.67
C ILE A 106 5.99 0.91 5.98
N LYS A 107 7.03 0.08 5.88
CA LYS A 107 7.74 -0.44 7.05
C LYS A 107 8.32 0.68 7.91
N ALA A 108 8.97 1.67 7.31
CA ALA A 108 9.52 2.82 8.01
C ALA A 108 8.42 3.62 8.72
N SER A 109 7.27 3.83 8.08
CA SER A 109 6.12 4.54 8.65
C SER A 109 5.48 3.77 9.82
N LEU A 110 5.34 2.45 9.72
CA LEU A 110 4.88 1.60 10.82
C LEU A 110 5.81 1.72 12.04
N SER A 111 7.12 1.58 11.82
CA SER A 111 8.13 1.69 12.88
C SER A 111 8.15 3.09 13.51
N ALA A 112 8.10 4.15 12.69
CA ALA A 112 8.06 5.53 13.17
C ALA A 112 6.78 5.82 13.98
N THR A 113 5.63 5.30 13.55
CA THR A 113 4.37 5.47 14.29
C THR A 113 4.41 4.75 15.64
N LEU A 114 5.00 3.56 15.72
CA LEU A 114 5.15 2.82 16.96
C LEU A 114 6.14 3.44 17.94
N SER A 115 7.19 4.10 17.44
CA SER A 115 8.26 4.71 18.27
C SER A 115 8.00 6.17 18.65
N ASN A 116 7.02 6.85 18.05
CA ASN A 116 6.69 8.25 18.30
C ASN A 116 5.28 8.39 18.86
N GLU A 117 5.17 8.80 20.12
CA GLU A 117 3.87 8.94 20.82
C GLU A 117 2.93 9.95 20.15
N GLY A 118 3.45 11.00 19.55
CA GLY A 118 2.64 11.98 18.81
C GLY A 118 1.99 11.35 17.56
N LYS A 119 2.77 10.60 16.79
CA LYS A 119 2.26 9.87 15.61
C LYS A 119 1.26 8.79 16.02
N LEU A 120 1.57 8.01 17.05
CA LEU A 120 0.68 6.98 17.58
C LEU A 120 -0.66 7.56 18.04
N SER A 121 -0.61 8.69 18.73
CA SER A 121 -1.78 9.42 19.22
C SER A 121 -2.68 9.89 18.07
N ARG A 122 -2.11 10.51 17.03
CA ARG A 122 -2.87 10.94 15.85
C ARG A 122 -3.44 9.75 15.07
N TYR A 123 -2.66 8.69 14.91
CA TYR A 123 -3.12 7.46 14.29
C TYR A 123 -4.27 6.80 15.08
N ALA A 124 -4.13 6.67 16.41
CA ALA A 124 -5.17 6.10 17.26
C ALA A 124 -6.50 6.88 17.13
N LYS A 125 -6.42 8.21 17.17
CA LYS A 125 -7.59 9.07 16.97
C LYS A 125 -8.25 8.84 15.61
N ALA A 126 -7.48 8.76 14.55
CA ALA A 126 -8.01 8.62 13.18
C ALA A 126 -8.52 7.20 12.88
N ALA A 127 -7.78 6.16 13.27
CA ALA A 127 -8.08 4.76 12.94
C ALA A 127 -8.99 4.06 13.95
N HIS A 128 -8.95 4.46 15.22
CA HIS A 128 -9.68 3.83 16.34
C HIS A 128 -10.69 4.75 17.02
N GLY A 129 -10.83 6.00 16.57
CA GLY A 129 -11.86 6.94 16.99
C GLY A 129 -11.58 7.67 18.31
N GLY A 130 -10.45 7.42 18.97
CA GLY A 130 -10.08 8.05 20.23
C GLY A 130 -8.57 8.16 20.44
N ASN A 131 -8.20 8.92 21.48
CA ASN A 131 -6.81 9.08 21.92
C ASN A 131 -6.64 8.75 23.41
N ASP A 132 -7.59 8.02 23.95
CA ASP A 132 -7.53 7.43 25.29
C ASP A 132 -6.59 6.21 25.32
N ASP A 133 -6.29 5.72 26.51
CA ASP A 133 -5.36 4.59 26.69
C ASP A 133 -5.83 3.32 25.98
N THR A 134 -7.13 3.08 25.92
CA THR A 134 -7.71 1.92 25.22
C THR A 134 -7.50 2.02 23.73
N SER A 135 -7.81 3.17 23.13
CA SER A 135 -7.62 3.42 21.71
C SER A 135 -6.14 3.36 21.30
N ARG A 136 -5.25 3.91 22.12
CA ARG A 136 -3.80 3.84 21.88
C ARG A 136 -3.25 2.43 22.02
N ALA A 137 -3.72 1.66 23.01
CA ALA A 137 -3.33 0.26 23.17
C ALA A 137 -3.80 -0.59 21.97
N ALA A 138 -5.03 -0.40 21.49
CA ALA A 138 -5.55 -1.06 20.30
C ALA A 138 -4.75 -0.70 19.04
N ALA A 139 -4.42 0.58 18.86
CA ALA A 139 -3.59 1.07 17.76
C ALA A 139 -2.19 0.44 17.80
N ARG A 140 -1.53 0.44 18.95
CA ARG A 140 -0.21 -0.15 19.14
C ARG A 140 -0.22 -1.64 18.83
N LYS A 141 -1.21 -2.38 19.33
CA LYS A 141 -1.36 -3.82 19.07
C LYS A 141 -1.49 -4.07 17.56
N SER A 142 -2.45 -3.41 16.90
CA SER A 142 -2.70 -3.58 15.46
C SER A 142 -1.47 -3.24 14.61
N LEU A 143 -0.77 -2.13 14.92
CA LEU A 143 0.43 -1.73 14.19
C LEU A 143 1.59 -2.71 14.41
N THR A 144 1.76 -3.26 15.64
CA THR A 144 2.80 -4.24 15.94
C THR A 144 2.57 -5.55 15.18
N GLU A 145 1.34 -6.04 15.15
CA GLU A 145 0.95 -7.22 14.38
C GLU A 145 1.15 -7.02 12.88
N THR A 146 0.75 -5.83 12.38
CA THR A 146 0.95 -5.45 10.97
C THR A 146 2.43 -5.39 10.62
N LEU A 147 3.26 -4.79 11.46
CA LEU A 147 4.71 -4.69 11.23
C LEU A 147 5.36 -6.07 11.20
N ALA A 148 5.03 -6.94 12.16
CA ALA A 148 5.57 -8.30 12.23
C ALA A 148 5.22 -9.11 10.97
N TRP A 149 3.96 -9.04 10.53
CA TRP A 149 3.54 -9.69 9.29
C TRP A 149 4.29 -9.12 8.08
N PHE A 150 4.41 -7.79 8.02
CA PHE A 150 5.01 -7.10 6.90
C PHE A 150 6.53 -7.37 6.81
N ASP A 151 7.22 -7.43 7.94
CA ASP A 151 8.63 -7.84 8.02
C ASP A 151 8.83 -9.26 7.50
N SER A 152 7.98 -10.18 7.93
CA SER A 152 8.02 -11.55 7.44
C SER A 152 7.75 -11.62 5.93
N TYR A 153 6.81 -10.81 5.42
CA TYR A 153 6.53 -10.70 3.98
C TYR A 153 7.73 -10.17 3.19
N ILE A 154 8.36 -9.08 3.65
CA ILE A 154 9.54 -8.49 3.00
C ILE A 154 10.71 -9.50 3.02
N THR A 155 10.94 -10.16 4.15
CA THR A 155 12.02 -11.15 4.29
C THR A 155 11.86 -12.32 3.31
N ALA A 156 10.64 -12.84 3.18
CA ALA A 156 10.36 -13.94 2.25
C ALA A 156 10.53 -13.54 0.77
N ASN A 157 10.41 -12.26 0.47
CA ASN A 157 10.53 -11.71 -0.88
C ASN A 157 11.83 -10.90 -1.08
N HIS A 158 12.81 -11.10 -0.20
CA HIS A 158 14.09 -10.39 -0.31
C HIS A 158 14.87 -10.86 -1.54
N SER A 159 15.39 -9.87 -2.28
CA SER A 159 16.35 -10.09 -3.37
C SER A 159 17.66 -9.38 -3.04
N SER A 160 18.79 -9.99 -3.38
CA SER A 160 20.12 -9.37 -3.29
C SER A 160 20.28 -8.18 -4.25
N THR A 161 19.46 -8.12 -5.29
CA THR A 161 19.43 -7.03 -6.27
C THR A 161 18.18 -6.22 -6.09
N GLU A 162 18.31 -4.89 -6.00
CA GLU A 162 17.16 -4.01 -5.90
C GLU A 162 16.36 -4.02 -7.21
N GLU A 163 15.04 -4.23 -7.10
CA GLU A 163 14.17 -4.28 -8.26
C GLU A 163 14.05 -2.90 -8.94
N GLY A 164 13.85 -1.83 -8.16
CA GLY A 164 13.75 -0.47 -8.67
C GLY A 164 12.43 -0.19 -9.40
N PHE A 165 12.46 0.82 -10.27
CA PHE A 165 11.29 1.23 -11.05
C PHE A 165 11.00 0.24 -12.18
N ALA A 166 9.72 0.00 -12.45
CA ALA A 166 9.23 -0.87 -13.51
C ALA A 166 9.68 -2.33 -13.40
N ARG A 167 10.13 -2.74 -12.24
CA ARG A 167 10.61 -4.11 -11.99
C ARG A 167 9.94 -4.67 -10.74
N LEU A 168 9.23 -5.76 -10.92
CA LEU A 168 8.64 -6.53 -9.83
C LEU A 168 8.53 -7.98 -10.28
N ASP A 169 9.16 -8.89 -9.57
CA ASP A 169 8.92 -10.31 -9.71
C ASP A 169 7.60 -10.70 -9.01
N ALA A 170 6.48 -10.42 -9.67
CA ALA A 170 5.16 -10.71 -9.14
C ALA A 170 4.93 -12.22 -8.98
N ILE A 171 5.42 -13.03 -9.92
CA ILE A 171 5.25 -14.50 -9.90
C ILE A 171 6.04 -15.10 -8.74
N GLY A 172 7.31 -14.74 -8.59
CA GLY A 172 8.13 -15.19 -7.46
C GLY A 172 7.51 -14.81 -6.11
N ARG A 173 6.95 -13.61 -5.99
CA ARG A 173 6.25 -13.17 -4.76
C ARG A 173 4.99 -13.98 -4.46
N ILE A 174 4.21 -14.35 -5.47
CA ILE A 174 3.05 -15.23 -5.31
C ILE A 174 3.51 -16.63 -4.85
N VAL A 175 4.51 -17.19 -5.51
CA VAL A 175 5.07 -18.50 -5.16
C VAL A 175 5.60 -18.51 -3.73
N ASN A 176 6.36 -17.48 -3.33
CA ASN A 176 6.88 -17.33 -1.98
C ASN A 176 5.76 -17.28 -0.93
N GLN A 177 4.63 -16.62 -1.23
CA GLN A 177 3.48 -16.63 -0.31
C GLN A 177 2.83 -18.00 -0.20
N VAL A 178 2.64 -18.71 -1.32
CA VAL A 178 2.10 -20.08 -1.31
C VAL A 178 2.98 -20.99 -0.47
N ILE A 179 4.31 -20.95 -0.68
CA ILE A 179 5.26 -21.75 0.11
C ILE A 179 5.15 -21.44 1.61
N ARG A 180 5.06 -20.15 1.98
CA ARG A 180 4.90 -19.76 3.40
C ARG A 180 3.64 -20.35 4.02
N PHE A 181 2.51 -20.31 3.33
CA PHE A 181 1.25 -20.87 3.84
C PHE A 181 1.28 -22.40 3.94
N THR A 182 1.96 -23.07 3.02
CA THR A 182 2.03 -24.53 3.00
C THR A 182 3.13 -25.11 3.90
N SER A 183 4.13 -24.30 4.26
CA SER A 183 5.27 -24.72 5.09
C SER A 183 5.16 -24.27 6.56
N SER A 184 4.11 -23.52 6.91
CA SER A 184 3.83 -23.19 8.32
C SER A 184 3.18 -24.40 8.99
N PRO A 185 3.73 -24.90 10.12
CA PRO A 185 3.15 -26.03 10.84
C PRO A 185 1.81 -25.68 11.47
#